data_9c5a3fc00d0f9395a8f412771fc1ea00
#
_entry.id   9c5a3fc00d0f9395a8f412771fc1ea00
#
_cell.length_a   1.000
_cell.length_b   1.000
_cell.length_c   1.000
_cell.angle_alpha   90.00
_cell.angle_beta   90.00
_cell.angle_gamma   90.00
#
_symmetry.space_group_name_H-M   'P 1'
#
loop_
_entity.id
_entity.type
_entity.pdbx_description
1 polymer ?
#
loop_
_entity_poly.entity_id
_entity_poly.type
_entity_poly.pdbx_seq_one_letter_code
_entity_poly.pdbx_strand_id
1 'polypeptide(L)'
;KLFMYCYFVLFCTKLSATSSPTLHMVLDKGVVVIETFTDKAPKTVQRIVELAESGFYDGLTFHRVISGFMAQGGDPDGNGTGGSGKNLKAEFNDIKHERGIVSMARANDPDSADSQFFICYDELPFLDGKYTVWGKVISGMNYIDRIPEGRGQNGQVLSNPTKILTIRVK
;
A
#
# COMPACT_ATOMS: atom_id res chain seq x y z
N LYS A 1 -37.12 1.05 -57.12
CA LYS A 1 -37.11 0.88 -55.64
C LYS A 1 -35.75 0.38 -55.24
N LEU A 2 -34.94 1.28 -54.70
CA LEU A 2 -33.58 1.01 -54.24
C LEU A 2 -33.65 0.72 -52.75
N PHE A 3 -33.35 -0.51 -52.33
CA PHE A 3 -33.24 -0.90 -50.93
C PHE A 3 -31.80 -0.60 -50.45
N MET A 4 -31.69 0.39 -49.58
CA MET A 4 -30.45 0.73 -48.93
C MET A 4 -30.33 -0.10 -47.63
N TYR A 5 -29.46 -1.13 -47.63
CA TYR A 5 -29.12 -1.90 -46.45
C TYR A 5 -28.15 -1.09 -45.61
N CYS A 6 -28.63 -0.63 -44.47
CA CYS A 6 -27.77 0.05 -43.44
C CYS A 6 -27.12 -1.06 -42.59
N TYR A 7 -25.83 -1.33 -42.84
CA TYR A 7 -25.04 -2.20 -41.98
C TYR A 7 -24.69 -1.45 -40.71
N PHE A 8 -25.37 -1.81 -39.61
CA PHE A 8 -25.03 -1.34 -38.29
C PHE A 8 -23.83 -2.17 -37.75
N VAL A 9 -22.62 -1.67 -37.93
CA VAL A 9 -21.42 -2.31 -37.33
C VAL A 9 -21.41 -2.01 -35.85
N LEU A 10 -21.81 -3.00 -35.04
CA LEU A 10 -21.69 -2.94 -33.59
C LEU A 10 -20.20 -3.06 -33.24
N PHE A 11 -19.55 -1.91 -32.95
CA PHE A 11 -18.22 -1.88 -32.35
C PHE A 11 -18.34 -2.34 -30.90
N CYS A 12 -18.18 -3.64 -30.65
CA CYS A 12 -18.05 -4.20 -29.34
C CYS A 12 -16.62 -3.83 -28.84
N THR A 13 -16.48 -2.70 -28.18
CA THR A 13 -15.24 -2.37 -27.46
C THR A 13 -15.10 -3.35 -26.30
N LYS A 14 -14.23 -4.35 -26.46
CA LYS A 14 -13.77 -5.17 -25.34
C LYS A 14 -13.11 -4.22 -24.31
N LEU A 15 -13.84 -3.92 -23.25
CA LEU A 15 -13.26 -3.31 -22.06
C LEU A 15 -12.27 -4.34 -21.49
N SER A 16 -10.99 -4.18 -21.80
CA SER A 16 -9.93 -4.98 -21.21
C SER A 16 -9.92 -4.63 -19.73
N ALA A 17 -10.31 -5.56 -18.88
CA ALA A 17 -10.10 -5.44 -17.45
C ALA A 17 -8.58 -5.39 -17.23
N THR A 18 -8.03 -4.19 -17.03
CA THR A 18 -6.65 -4.04 -16.61
C THR A 18 -6.54 -4.66 -15.22
N SER A 19 -5.77 -5.73 -15.09
CA SER A 19 -5.47 -6.32 -13.79
C SER A 19 -4.86 -5.24 -12.88
N SER A 20 -5.30 -5.19 -11.63
CA SER A 20 -4.67 -4.30 -10.64
C SER A 20 -3.17 -4.56 -10.59
N PRO A 21 -2.32 -3.51 -10.57
CA PRO A 21 -0.88 -3.70 -10.51
C PRO A 21 -0.48 -4.41 -9.21
N THR A 22 0.57 -5.22 -9.27
CA THR A 22 1.22 -5.77 -8.09
C THR A 22 2.50 -5.02 -7.78
N LEU A 23 2.84 -4.91 -6.50
CA LEU A 23 4.08 -4.29 -6.05
C LEU A 23 5.02 -5.37 -5.50
N HIS A 24 6.24 -5.38 -5.99
CA HIS A 24 7.31 -6.25 -5.49
C HIS A 24 8.22 -5.42 -4.59
N MET A 25 8.09 -5.60 -3.29
CA MET A 25 8.93 -4.97 -2.28
C MET A 25 10.08 -5.91 -1.91
N VAL A 26 11.29 -5.50 -2.20
CA VAL A 26 12.51 -6.26 -1.89
C VAL A 26 13.06 -5.82 -0.55
N LEU A 27 13.21 -6.78 0.35
CA LEU A 27 13.89 -6.64 1.64
C LEU A 27 15.21 -7.42 1.60
N ASP A 28 16.06 -7.25 2.61
CA ASP A 28 17.32 -7.99 2.76
C ASP A 28 17.11 -9.54 2.80
N LYS A 29 15.95 -9.98 3.29
CA LYS A 29 15.65 -11.40 3.50
C LYS A 29 14.76 -12.01 2.43
N GLY A 30 14.23 -11.23 1.50
CA GLY A 30 13.39 -11.74 0.43
C GLY A 30 12.43 -10.72 -0.16
N VAL A 31 11.53 -11.20 -1.02
CA VAL A 31 10.58 -10.38 -1.75
C VAL A 31 9.19 -10.54 -1.15
N VAL A 32 8.54 -9.42 -0.90
CA VAL A 32 7.13 -9.32 -0.49
C VAL A 32 6.33 -8.86 -1.69
N VAL A 33 5.30 -9.61 -2.05
CA VAL A 33 4.41 -9.26 -3.17
C VAL A 33 3.10 -8.73 -2.59
N ILE A 34 2.73 -7.52 -3.02
CA ILE A 34 1.50 -6.83 -2.59
C ILE A 34 0.58 -6.71 -3.81
N GLU A 35 -0.60 -7.29 -3.73
CA GLU A 35 -1.71 -7.03 -4.64
C GLU A 35 -2.35 -5.70 -4.26
N THR A 36 -2.64 -4.84 -5.25
CA THR A 36 -3.29 -3.55 -5.00
C THR A 36 -4.79 -3.61 -5.24
N PHE A 37 -5.55 -2.79 -4.51
CA PHE A 37 -7.00 -2.70 -4.63
C PHE A 37 -7.41 -1.40 -5.34
N THR A 38 -7.11 -1.33 -6.63
CA THR A 38 -7.36 -0.14 -7.46
C THR A 38 -8.84 0.26 -7.52
N ASP A 39 -9.75 -0.70 -7.43
CA ASP A 39 -11.20 -0.48 -7.39
C ASP A 39 -11.69 0.13 -6.07
N LYS A 40 -10.97 -0.10 -4.97
CA LYS A 40 -11.33 0.35 -3.61
C LYS A 40 -10.64 1.66 -3.20
N ALA A 41 -9.42 1.89 -3.66
CA ALA A 41 -8.63 3.06 -3.33
C ALA A 41 -7.84 3.57 -4.55
N PRO A 42 -8.51 4.00 -5.63
CA PRO A 42 -7.87 4.30 -6.91
C PRO A 42 -6.81 5.38 -6.84
N LYS A 43 -7.05 6.47 -6.11
CA LYS A 43 -6.10 7.60 -5.99
C LYS A 43 -4.90 7.24 -5.12
N THR A 44 -5.15 6.48 -4.05
CA THR A 44 -4.10 5.98 -3.16
C THR A 44 -3.19 5.01 -3.91
N VAL A 45 -3.76 4.01 -4.61
CA VAL A 45 -2.98 3.06 -5.40
C VAL A 45 -2.19 3.77 -6.49
N GLN A 46 -2.81 4.71 -7.22
CA GLN A 46 -2.10 5.52 -8.22
C GLN A 46 -0.89 6.22 -7.60
N ARG A 47 -1.05 6.86 -6.45
CA ARG A 47 0.05 7.57 -5.78
C ARG A 47 1.16 6.64 -5.31
N ILE A 48 0.81 5.50 -4.73
CA ILE A 48 1.78 4.48 -4.30
C ILE A 48 2.57 3.94 -5.49
N VAL A 49 1.90 3.68 -6.62
CA VAL A 49 2.55 3.27 -7.88
C VAL A 49 3.52 4.35 -8.38
N GLU A 50 3.11 5.61 -8.46
CA GLU A 50 3.98 6.74 -8.85
C GLU A 50 5.22 6.82 -7.97
N LEU A 51 5.07 6.70 -6.65
CA LEU A 51 6.18 6.73 -5.70
C LEU A 51 7.10 5.51 -5.85
N ALA A 52 6.55 4.33 -6.10
CA ALA A 52 7.32 3.11 -6.33
C ALA A 52 8.14 3.20 -7.63
N GLU A 53 7.52 3.69 -8.73
CA GLU A 53 8.18 3.86 -10.03
C GLU A 53 9.29 4.91 -10.00
N SER A 54 9.10 5.97 -9.22
CA SER A 54 10.12 7.01 -9.02
C SER A 54 11.29 6.58 -8.13
N GLY A 55 11.20 5.40 -7.48
CA GLY A 55 12.19 4.94 -6.52
C GLY A 55 12.12 5.64 -5.16
N PHE A 56 11.04 6.36 -4.87
CA PHE A 56 10.88 7.10 -3.61
C PHE A 56 11.07 6.21 -2.37
N TYR A 57 10.61 4.96 -2.43
CA TYR A 57 10.69 4.01 -1.30
C TYR A 57 12.05 3.34 -1.14
N ASP A 58 12.97 3.50 -2.11
CA ASP A 58 14.27 2.82 -2.11
C ASP A 58 15.13 3.31 -0.93
N GLY A 59 15.53 2.38 -0.08
CA GLY A 59 16.34 2.66 1.12
C GLY A 59 15.54 3.13 2.34
N LEU A 60 14.24 3.40 2.23
CA LEU A 60 13.40 3.75 3.37
C LEU A 60 13.25 2.57 4.34
N THR A 61 12.87 2.85 5.56
CA THR A 61 12.87 1.86 6.65
C THR A 61 11.47 1.59 7.19
N PHE A 62 11.33 0.42 7.81
CA PHE A 62 10.25 0.18 8.77
C PHE A 62 10.64 0.79 10.10
N HIS A 63 10.24 2.03 10.32
CA HIS A 63 10.65 2.85 11.46
C HIS A 63 9.81 2.61 12.73
N ARG A 64 8.64 1.97 12.57
CA ARG A 64 7.72 1.65 13.68
C ARG A 64 7.16 0.25 13.51
N VAL A 65 7.42 -0.63 14.48
CA VAL A 65 7.01 -2.04 14.46
C VAL A 65 6.50 -2.45 15.83
N ILE A 66 5.24 -2.87 15.89
CA ILE A 66 4.57 -3.32 17.12
C ILE A 66 4.07 -4.75 16.90
N SER A 67 4.54 -5.67 17.73
CA SER A 67 4.15 -7.08 17.71
C SER A 67 2.64 -7.26 17.84
N GLY A 68 2.05 -8.16 17.06
CA GLY A 68 0.60 -8.40 17.06
C GLY A 68 -0.23 -7.23 16.53
N PHE A 69 0.41 -6.15 16.07
CA PHE A 69 -0.28 -4.98 15.52
C PHE A 69 0.15 -4.75 14.07
N MET A 70 1.28 -4.05 13.82
CA MET A 70 1.66 -3.70 12.45
C MET A 70 3.15 -3.37 12.31
N ALA A 71 3.65 -3.41 11.07
CA ALA A 71 4.91 -2.81 10.65
C ALA A 71 4.63 -1.59 9.77
N GLN A 72 5.14 -0.41 10.16
CA GLN A 72 4.93 0.86 9.45
C GLN A 72 6.24 1.35 8.83
N GLY A 73 6.16 1.75 7.56
CA GLY A 73 7.27 2.29 6.79
C GLY A 73 6.83 3.38 5.80
N GLY A 74 7.70 3.72 4.84
CA GLY A 74 7.39 4.69 3.80
C GLY A 74 7.60 6.15 4.21
N ASP A 75 8.34 6.38 5.30
CA ASP A 75 8.72 7.70 5.79
C ASP A 75 10.16 8.02 5.39
N PRO A 76 10.42 9.07 4.57
CA PRO A 76 11.78 9.47 4.20
C PRO A 76 12.63 9.92 5.38
N ASP A 77 12.02 10.45 6.46
CA ASP A 77 12.73 10.90 7.65
C ASP A 77 12.95 9.77 8.66
N GLY A 78 12.23 8.65 8.54
CA GLY A 78 12.37 7.47 9.37
C GLY A 78 11.99 7.67 10.84
N ASN A 79 11.19 8.67 11.16
CA ASN A 79 10.79 9.05 12.52
C ASN A 79 9.26 9.19 12.70
N GLY A 80 8.49 9.01 11.63
CA GLY A 80 7.03 9.10 11.61
C GLY A 80 6.49 10.45 11.14
N THR A 81 7.35 11.43 10.84
CA THR A 81 6.91 12.81 10.51
C THR A 81 7.04 13.18 9.04
N GLY A 82 7.79 12.40 8.26
CA GLY A 82 8.05 12.68 6.85
C GLY A 82 6.97 12.17 5.90
N GLY A 83 7.07 12.62 4.67
CA GLY A 83 6.17 12.23 3.58
C GLY A 83 6.72 12.66 2.23
N SER A 84 5.97 12.41 1.17
CA SER A 84 6.32 12.79 -0.21
C SER A 84 5.95 14.24 -0.54
N GLY A 85 5.32 14.96 0.39
CA GLY A 85 4.86 16.33 0.23
C GLY A 85 3.51 16.49 -0.45
N LYS A 86 2.74 15.41 -0.59
CA LYS A 86 1.41 15.45 -1.23
C LYS A 86 0.41 14.61 -0.44
N ASN A 87 -0.47 15.27 0.28
CA ASN A 87 -1.54 14.62 1.01
C ASN A 87 -2.59 14.01 0.07
N LEU A 88 -3.19 12.92 0.53
CA LEU A 88 -4.24 12.16 -0.14
C LEU A 88 -5.54 12.29 0.66
N LYS A 89 -6.64 12.51 -0.04
CA LYS A 89 -7.96 12.33 0.55
C LYS A 89 -8.18 10.88 0.93
N ALA A 90 -8.86 10.68 2.07
CA ALA A 90 -9.24 9.36 2.52
C ALA A 90 -10.11 8.62 1.50
N GLU A 91 -9.80 7.37 1.26
CA GLU A 91 -10.59 6.43 0.44
C GLU A 91 -11.00 5.24 1.32
N PHE A 92 -11.70 5.54 2.43
CA PHE A 92 -12.17 4.51 3.36
C PHE A 92 -13.11 3.55 2.62
N ASN A 93 -12.93 2.26 2.87
CA ASN A 93 -13.66 1.19 2.21
C ASN A 93 -14.05 0.08 3.19
N ASP A 94 -14.72 -0.94 2.69
CA ASP A 94 -15.30 -2.04 3.46
C ASP A 94 -14.34 -3.20 3.77
N ILE A 95 -13.09 -3.13 3.26
CA ILE A 95 -12.09 -4.16 3.50
C ILE A 95 -11.65 -4.13 4.96
N LYS A 96 -11.66 -5.30 5.59
CA LYS A 96 -11.26 -5.47 6.98
C LYS A 96 -9.73 -5.44 7.14
N HIS A 97 -9.26 -4.85 8.24
CA HIS A 97 -7.84 -4.90 8.59
C HIS A 97 -7.50 -6.27 9.18
N GLU A 98 -7.25 -7.23 8.31
CA GLU A 98 -6.79 -8.57 8.63
C GLU A 98 -5.28 -8.69 8.42
N ARG A 99 -4.71 -9.81 8.88
CA ARG A 99 -3.29 -10.12 8.65
C ARG A 99 -2.90 -9.99 7.17
N GLY A 100 -1.83 -9.25 6.90
CA GLY A 100 -1.28 -9.00 5.57
C GLY A 100 -1.93 -7.84 4.81
N ILE A 101 -2.99 -7.23 5.34
CA ILE A 101 -3.58 -6.03 4.76
C ILE A 101 -2.60 -4.86 4.86
N VAL A 102 -2.56 -4.07 3.78
CA VAL A 102 -1.74 -2.88 3.67
C VAL A 102 -2.64 -1.65 3.63
N SER A 103 -2.38 -0.70 4.53
CA SER A 103 -3.20 0.48 4.72
C SER A 103 -2.35 1.74 4.87
N MET A 104 -2.92 2.91 4.57
CA MET A 104 -2.21 4.18 4.73
C MET A 104 -2.11 4.60 6.18
N ALA A 105 -0.91 4.97 6.61
CA ALA A 105 -0.73 5.72 7.84
C ALA A 105 -1.12 7.19 7.61
N ARG A 106 -1.58 7.87 8.66
CA ARG A 106 -1.98 9.27 8.64
C ARG A 106 -1.89 9.93 10.02
N ALA A 107 -1.92 11.24 10.06
CA ALA A 107 -2.11 12.02 11.29
C ALA A 107 -3.59 12.04 11.73
N ASN A 108 -3.99 12.97 12.56
CA ASN A 108 -5.38 13.08 13.06
C ASN A 108 -6.38 13.39 11.94
N ASP A 109 -6.00 14.25 10.99
CA ASP A 109 -6.83 14.56 9.84
C ASP A 109 -6.97 13.32 8.94
N PRO A 110 -8.18 12.87 8.62
CA PRO A 110 -8.41 11.77 7.68
C PRO A 110 -7.74 11.96 6.32
N ASP A 111 -7.62 13.19 5.85
CA ASP A 111 -7.05 13.57 4.56
C ASP A 111 -5.54 13.88 4.63
N SER A 112 -4.85 13.42 5.68
CA SER A 112 -3.41 13.65 5.89
C SER A 112 -2.51 12.48 5.51
N ALA A 113 -3.03 11.41 4.92
CA ALA A 113 -2.20 10.34 4.38
C ALA A 113 -1.30 10.88 3.26
N ASP A 114 -0.06 10.36 3.14
CA ASP A 114 0.87 10.79 2.09
C ASP A 114 1.61 9.57 1.51
N SER A 115 2.77 9.21 2.04
CA SER A 115 3.60 8.09 1.56
C SER A 115 3.71 6.94 2.56
N GLN A 116 3.45 7.20 3.84
CA GLN A 116 3.59 6.20 4.88
C GLN A 116 2.45 5.16 4.83
N PHE A 117 2.81 3.90 5.01
CA PHE A 117 1.88 2.77 5.05
C PHE A 117 2.23 1.81 6.17
N PHE A 118 1.28 0.96 6.53
CA PHE A 118 1.53 -0.14 7.47
C PHE A 118 0.96 -1.45 6.96
N ILE A 119 1.59 -2.56 7.37
CA ILE A 119 1.18 -3.94 7.09
C ILE A 119 0.71 -4.56 8.39
N CYS A 120 -0.52 -5.07 8.42
CA CYS A 120 -1.12 -5.67 9.61
C CYS A 120 -0.52 -7.04 9.92
N TYR A 121 -0.19 -7.28 11.19
CA TYR A 121 0.25 -8.60 11.66
C TYR A 121 -0.93 -9.50 12.07
N ASP A 122 -2.06 -8.90 12.43
CA ASP A 122 -3.23 -9.59 12.96
C ASP A 122 -4.54 -8.90 12.52
N GLU A 123 -5.68 -9.36 13.01
CA GLU A 123 -6.98 -8.71 12.84
C GLU A 123 -7.07 -7.45 13.72
N LEU A 124 -7.38 -6.30 13.11
CA LEU A 124 -7.39 -4.99 13.75
C LEU A 124 -8.72 -4.27 13.50
N PRO A 125 -9.85 -4.81 13.99
CA PRO A 125 -11.19 -4.28 13.66
C PRO A 125 -11.41 -2.83 14.11
N PHE A 126 -10.64 -2.33 15.07
CA PHE A 126 -10.72 -0.94 15.52
C PHE A 126 -10.21 0.08 14.48
N LEU A 127 -9.51 -0.38 13.41
CA LEU A 127 -9.06 0.43 12.28
C LEU A 127 -10.06 0.46 11.12
N ASP A 128 -11.02 -0.46 11.09
CA ASP A 128 -11.97 -0.60 9.98
C ASP A 128 -12.77 0.68 9.72
N GLY A 129 -12.82 1.08 8.44
CA GLY A 129 -13.49 2.30 8.02
C GLY A 129 -12.83 3.61 8.45
N LYS A 130 -11.64 3.56 9.07
CA LYS A 130 -10.93 4.75 9.59
C LYS A 130 -9.56 4.97 8.93
N TYR A 131 -9.06 3.97 8.21
CA TYR A 131 -7.82 4.03 7.45
C TYR A 131 -8.06 3.50 6.04
N THR A 132 -7.38 4.05 5.05
CA THR A 132 -7.51 3.65 3.65
C THR A 132 -6.75 2.35 3.40
N VAL A 133 -7.47 1.24 3.28
CA VAL A 133 -6.92 -0.03 2.82
C VAL A 133 -6.69 0.06 1.31
N TRP A 134 -5.48 -0.27 0.85
CA TRP A 134 -5.14 -0.17 -0.57
C TRP A 134 -4.49 -1.43 -1.16
N GLY A 135 -4.18 -2.42 -0.34
CA GLY A 135 -3.59 -3.66 -0.85
C GLY A 135 -3.51 -4.78 0.18
N LYS A 136 -2.97 -5.91 -0.26
CA LYS A 136 -2.74 -7.11 0.56
C LYS A 136 -1.45 -7.81 0.17
N VAL A 137 -0.68 -8.24 1.15
CA VAL A 137 0.45 -9.12 0.94
C VAL A 137 -0.06 -10.50 0.53
N ILE A 138 0.26 -10.91 -0.70
CA ILE A 138 -0.12 -12.22 -1.26
C ILE A 138 1.04 -13.23 -1.25
N SER A 139 2.27 -12.75 -1.02
CA SER A 139 3.46 -13.61 -0.85
C SER A 139 4.51 -12.89 -0.02
N GLY A 140 5.29 -13.62 0.77
CA GLY A 140 6.40 -13.07 1.53
C GLY A 140 6.05 -12.51 2.91
N MET A 141 4.85 -12.76 3.45
CA MET A 141 4.46 -12.30 4.79
C MET A 141 5.41 -12.81 5.90
N ASN A 142 6.03 -13.98 5.69
CA ASN A 142 7.06 -14.51 6.58
C ASN A 142 8.33 -13.63 6.66
N TYR A 143 8.59 -12.77 5.68
CA TYR A 143 9.67 -11.78 5.73
C TYR A 143 9.26 -10.56 6.56
N ILE A 144 7.99 -10.16 6.48
CA ILE A 144 7.42 -9.10 7.33
C ILE A 144 7.45 -9.53 8.81
N ASP A 145 7.12 -10.79 9.12
CA ASP A 145 7.17 -11.33 10.50
C ASP A 145 8.57 -11.28 11.14
N ARG A 146 9.61 -11.23 10.32
CA ARG A 146 11.01 -11.18 10.79
C ARG A 146 11.57 -9.77 10.95
N ILE A 147 10.76 -8.74 10.70
CA ILE A 147 11.17 -7.37 10.93
C ILE A 147 11.31 -7.17 12.45
N PRO A 148 12.47 -6.69 12.94
CA PRO A 148 12.67 -6.48 14.36
C PRO A 148 11.63 -5.52 14.95
N GLU A 149 11.10 -5.89 16.10
CA GLU A 149 10.16 -5.04 16.84
C GLU A 149 10.85 -3.77 17.35
N GLY A 150 10.08 -2.70 17.39
CA GLY A 150 10.51 -1.44 18.00
C GLY A 150 10.42 -1.48 19.51
N ARG A 151 10.91 -0.43 20.16
CA ARG A 151 10.94 -0.31 21.61
C ARG A 151 9.83 0.61 22.13
N GLY A 152 9.44 0.35 23.38
CA GLY A 152 8.42 1.14 24.09
C GLY A 152 7.03 0.97 23.48
N GLN A 153 6.06 1.68 24.03
CA GLN A 153 4.65 1.60 23.63
C GLN A 153 4.42 2.08 22.18
N ASN A 154 5.30 2.95 21.68
CA ASN A 154 5.21 3.48 20.31
C ASN A 154 5.78 2.54 19.25
N GLY A 155 6.55 1.50 19.64
CA GLY A 155 7.16 0.56 18.71
C GLY A 155 8.21 1.19 17.79
N GLN A 156 8.86 2.25 18.19
CA GLN A 156 9.89 2.92 17.40
C GLN A 156 11.16 2.08 17.29
N VAL A 157 11.64 1.88 16.05
CA VAL A 157 12.87 1.14 15.77
C VAL A 157 14.05 2.09 15.80
N LEU A 158 14.81 2.06 16.90
CA LEU A 158 15.89 3.02 17.16
C LEU A 158 17.26 2.61 16.57
N SER A 159 17.44 1.33 16.24
CA SER A 159 18.70 0.83 15.71
C SER A 159 18.47 -0.26 14.67
N ASN A 160 19.24 -0.23 13.60
CA ASN A 160 19.22 -1.21 12.51
C ASN A 160 17.81 -1.55 11.99
N PRO A 161 16.97 -0.56 11.61
CA PRO A 161 15.65 -0.82 11.07
C PRO A 161 15.79 -1.60 9.74
N THR A 162 14.85 -2.53 9.51
CA THR A 162 14.77 -3.22 8.22
C THR A 162 14.52 -2.21 7.11
N LYS A 163 15.33 -2.28 6.05
CA LYS A 163 15.23 -1.42 4.87
C LYS A 163 14.38 -2.04 3.79
N ILE A 164 13.61 -1.20 3.14
CA ILE A 164 13.02 -1.47 1.84
C ILE A 164 14.14 -1.22 0.82
N LEU A 165 14.70 -2.25 0.22
CA LEU A 165 15.76 -2.09 -0.78
C LEU A 165 15.17 -1.45 -2.04
N THR A 166 14.03 -1.95 -2.50
CA THR A 166 13.27 -1.37 -3.61
C THR A 166 11.79 -1.72 -3.51
N ILE A 167 10.92 -0.88 -4.12
CA ILE A 167 9.57 -1.29 -4.51
C ILE A 167 9.43 -1.09 -6.00
N ARG A 168 8.94 -2.09 -6.74
CA ARG A 168 8.72 -2.03 -8.20
C ARG A 168 7.34 -2.55 -8.57
N VAL A 169 6.76 -1.93 -9.58
CA VAL A 169 5.47 -2.30 -10.16
C VAL A 169 5.65 -3.45 -11.15
N LYS A 170 4.74 -4.42 -11.13
CA LYS A 170 4.72 -5.59 -12.02
C LYS A 170 3.32 -5.81 -12.62
#